data_952887c4c5260e2bddd905eca6445f9b
#
_entry.id   952887c4c5260e2bddd905eca6445f9b
#
_cell.length_a   1.000
_cell.length_b   1.000
_cell.length_c   1.000
_cell.angle_alpha   90.00
_cell.angle_beta   90.00
_cell.angle_gamma   90.00
#
_symmetry.space_group_name_H-M   'P 1'
#
loop_
_entity.id
_entity.type
_entity.pdbx_description
1 polymer ?
#
loop_
_entity_poly.entity_id
_entity_poly.type
_entity_poly.pdbx_seq_one_letter_code
_entity_poly.pdbx_strand_id
1 'polypeptide(L)'
;FSPTQLASAFASIANGGTYNNAHSIRKVVTSDDETIEFDHTSHKAMEDYTAYMLAEMLTGTFKPYGSAYGHGVAGVNMGAKTGTSTYGTEVNNQYNLPDNAAKDIWMNGFTPKYTMSIWMGFSQIKPGGEDSFLGHSEQEYAQYLYKDVMSDITSSNDGDFKKPDSVTGSSASTLSVKDHPDNNTTSG
;
A
#
# COMPACT_ATOMS: atom_id res chain seq x y z
N PHE A 1 9.47 7.68 6.31
CA PHE A 1 9.04 7.61 4.91
C PHE A 1 7.95 8.63 4.65
N SER A 2 7.93 9.22 3.44
CA SER A 2 6.82 10.04 3.00
C SER A 2 5.71 9.18 2.35
N PRO A 3 4.46 9.65 2.29
CA PRO A 3 3.41 8.97 1.54
C PRO A 3 3.79 8.70 0.07
N THR A 4 4.45 9.63 -0.59
CA THR A 4 4.94 9.47 -1.97
C THR A 4 5.94 8.31 -2.11
N GLN A 5 6.89 8.19 -1.18
CA GLN A 5 7.84 7.07 -1.19
C GLN A 5 7.15 5.72 -0.98
N LEU A 6 6.17 5.66 -0.06
CA LEU A 6 5.40 4.43 0.16
C LEU A 6 4.51 4.11 -1.04
N ALA A 7 3.84 5.09 -1.64
CA ALA A 7 3.07 4.87 -2.86
C ALA A 7 3.94 4.28 -3.98
N SER A 8 5.16 4.80 -4.20
CA SER A 8 6.10 4.25 -5.19
C SER A 8 6.56 2.84 -4.86
N ALA A 9 6.79 2.54 -3.57
CA ALA A 9 7.15 1.19 -3.13
C ALA A 9 6.01 0.19 -3.39
N PHE A 10 4.78 0.54 -3.05
CA PHE A 10 3.61 -0.31 -3.33
C PHE A 10 3.31 -0.40 -4.83
N ALA A 11 3.58 0.64 -5.61
CA ALA A 11 3.49 0.59 -7.07
C ALA A 11 4.42 -0.47 -7.67
N SER A 12 5.61 -0.70 -7.09
CA SER A 12 6.52 -1.73 -7.57
C SER A 12 5.96 -3.15 -7.42
N ILE A 13 5.11 -3.36 -6.40
CA ILE A 13 4.38 -4.64 -6.24
C ILE A 13 3.32 -4.78 -7.34
N ALA A 14 2.54 -3.73 -7.59
CA ALA A 14 1.45 -3.73 -8.56
C ALA A 14 1.93 -3.92 -10.02
N ASN A 15 3.13 -3.44 -10.35
CA ASN A 15 3.66 -3.41 -11.71
C ASN A 15 4.73 -4.49 -12.01
N GLY A 16 4.70 -5.60 -11.30
CA GLY A 16 5.57 -6.75 -11.58
C GLY A 16 7.02 -6.57 -11.11
N GLY A 17 7.24 -5.82 -10.03
CA GLY A 17 8.54 -5.75 -9.38
C GLY A 17 9.44 -4.60 -9.84
N THR A 18 8.96 -3.72 -10.71
CA THR A 18 9.73 -2.56 -11.17
C THR A 18 9.41 -1.33 -10.33
N TYR A 19 10.42 -0.77 -9.69
CA TYR A 19 10.32 0.51 -9.00
C TYR A 19 10.52 1.66 -9.99
N ASN A 20 9.58 2.61 -9.98
CA ASN A 20 9.68 3.86 -10.72
C ASN A 20 9.80 5.02 -9.74
N ASN A 21 10.75 5.91 -9.98
CA ASN A 21 10.84 7.13 -9.19
C ASN A 21 9.58 7.98 -9.35
N ALA A 22 9.00 8.38 -8.22
CA ALA A 22 7.86 9.29 -8.23
C ALA A 22 8.25 10.64 -8.83
N HIS A 23 7.39 11.16 -9.68
CA HIS A 23 7.54 12.48 -10.28
C HIS A 23 6.18 13.15 -10.41
N SER A 24 6.14 14.46 -10.27
CA SER A 24 4.94 15.28 -10.45
C SER A 24 4.93 16.04 -11.77
N ILE A 25 6.09 16.15 -12.44
CA ILE A 25 6.24 16.86 -13.71
C ILE A 25 6.77 15.87 -14.75
N ARG A 26 6.03 15.69 -15.84
CA ARG A 26 6.42 14.81 -16.96
C ARG A 26 7.19 15.61 -18.04
N LYS A 27 6.67 16.76 -18.37
CA LYS A 27 7.30 17.68 -19.36
C LYS A 27 6.90 19.11 -19.07
N VAL A 28 7.72 20.04 -19.49
CA VAL A 28 7.42 21.47 -19.54
C VAL A 28 7.50 21.93 -20.98
N VAL A 29 6.47 22.65 -21.43
CA VAL A 29 6.48 23.34 -22.74
C VAL A 29 6.65 24.83 -22.44
N THR A 30 7.70 25.41 -22.97
CA THR A 30 8.04 26.85 -22.79
C THR A 30 7.20 27.73 -23.73
N SER A 31 7.25 29.03 -23.54
CA SER A 31 6.49 29.99 -24.36
C SER A 31 6.96 30.09 -25.84
N ASP A 32 8.12 29.57 -26.12
CA ASP A 32 8.74 29.46 -27.47
C ASP A 32 8.62 28.05 -28.06
N ASP A 33 7.66 27.24 -27.54
CA ASP A 33 7.35 25.88 -27.97
C ASP A 33 8.48 24.86 -27.79
N GLU A 34 9.50 25.15 -27.00
CA GLU A 34 10.49 24.17 -26.61
C GLU A 34 9.89 23.19 -25.58
N THR A 35 10.16 21.90 -25.75
CA THR A 35 9.75 20.85 -24.83
C THR A 35 10.94 20.34 -24.03
N ILE A 36 10.86 20.46 -22.72
CA ILE A 36 11.81 19.89 -21.77
C ILE A 36 11.18 18.64 -21.17
N GLU A 37 11.71 17.45 -21.47
CA GLU A 37 11.30 16.19 -20.86
C GLU A 37 12.23 15.85 -19.69
N PHE A 38 11.63 15.32 -18.61
CA PHE A 38 12.38 14.88 -17.43
C PHE A 38 12.61 13.39 -17.51
N ASP A 39 13.84 13.00 -17.23
CA ASP A 39 14.24 11.58 -17.20
C ASP A 39 13.57 10.86 -16.01
N HIS A 40 12.89 9.77 -16.29
CA HIS A 40 12.22 8.95 -15.28
C HIS A 40 12.98 7.64 -15.11
N THR A 41 13.77 7.56 -14.03
CA THR A 41 14.55 6.36 -13.75
C THR A 41 13.68 5.28 -13.14
N SER A 42 13.92 4.05 -13.61
CA SER A 42 13.32 2.84 -13.06
C SER A 42 14.37 1.78 -12.83
N HIS A 43 14.12 0.87 -11.90
CA HIS A 43 14.98 -0.30 -11.68
C HIS A 43 14.15 -1.47 -11.18
N LYS A 44 14.66 -2.68 -11.38
CA LYS A 44 14.06 -3.88 -10.83
C LYS A 44 14.25 -3.90 -9.31
N ALA A 45 13.15 -3.87 -8.57
CA ALA A 45 13.15 -3.92 -7.11
C ALA A 45 12.96 -5.36 -6.58
N MET A 46 12.23 -6.20 -7.31
CA MET A 46 12.01 -7.61 -6.97
C MET A 46 11.68 -8.40 -8.25
N GLU A 47 11.70 -9.72 -8.16
CA GLU A 47 11.25 -10.58 -9.24
C GLU A 47 9.73 -10.44 -9.48
N ASP A 48 9.29 -10.63 -10.72
CA ASP A 48 7.89 -10.52 -11.11
C ASP A 48 6.99 -11.51 -10.36
N TYR A 49 7.48 -12.74 -10.15
CA TYR A 49 6.76 -13.75 -9.37
C TYR A 49 6.64 -13.33 -7.89
N THR A 50 7.66 -12.70 -7.33
CA THR A 50 7.62 -12.19 -5.95
C THR A 50 6.58 -11.07 -5.83
N ALA A 51 6.60 -10.13 -6.76
CA ALA A 51 5.64 -9.02 -6.80
C ALA A 51 4.19 -9.53 -6.94
N TYR A 52 3.95 -10.47 -7.86
CA TYR A 52 2.62 -11.05 -8.06
C TYR A 52 2.12 -11.81 -6.83
N MET A 53 2.95 -12.68 -6.24
CA MET A 53 2.56 -13.44 -5.05
C MET A 53 2.28 -12.51 -3.87
N LEU A 54 3.09 -11.46 -3.70
CA LEU A 54 2.86 -10.45 -2.66
C LEU A 54 1.57 -9.65 -2.93
N ALA A 55 1.30 -9.26 -4.19
CA ALA A 55 0.06 -8.59 -4.56
C ALA A 55 -1.16 -9.44 -4.19
N GLU A 56 -1.16 -10.72 -4.57
CA GLU A 56 -2.24 -11.67 -4.26
C GLU A 56 -2.43 -11.84 -2.73
N MET A 57 -1.34 -11.95 -1.97
CA MET A 57 -1.43 -12.02 -0.50
C MET A 57 -2.06 -10.75 0.08
N LEU A 58 -1.71 -9.58 -0.44
CA LEU A 58 -2.21 -8.29 0.03
C LEU A 58 -3.68 -8.03 -0.35
N THR A 59 -4.26 -8.78 -1.31
CA THR A 59 -5.71 -8.74 -1.54
C THR A 59 -6.49 -9.23 -0.31
N GLY A 60 -5.87 -10.08 0.51
CA GLY A 60 -6.43 -10.59 1.75
C GLY A 60 -6.78 -9.50 2.76
N THR A 61 -6.16 -8.32 2.67
CA THR A 61 -6.46 -7.16 3.55
C THR A 61 -7.94 -6.75 3.49
N PHE A 62 -8.60 -6.92 2.35
CA PHE A 62 -10.01 -6.57 2.16
C PHE A 62 -10.98 -7.75 2.34
N LYS A 63 -10.48 -8.96 2.53
CA LYS A 63 -11.31 -10.15 2.76
C LYS A 63 -11.83 -10.18 4.21
N PRO A 64 -12.85 -11.02 4.52
CA PRO A 64 -13.22 -11.29 5.91
C PRO A 64 -11.99 -11.65 6.73
N TYR A 65 -11.83 -11.06 7.91
CA TYR A 65 -10.66 -11.14 8.79
C TYR A 65 -9.42 -10.31 8.36
N GLY A 66 -9.46 -9.64 7.22
CA GLY A 66 -8.43 -8.68 6.82
C GLY A 66 -8.57 -7.35 7.59
N SER A 67 -7.46 -6.65 7.76
CA SER A 67 -7.40 -5.42 8.58
C SER A 67 -8.14 -4.20 7.97
N ALA A 68 -8.55 -4.28 6.70
CA ALA A 68 -9.37 -3.28 6.02
C ALA A 68 -10.65 -3.91 5.42
N TYR A 69 -11.22 -4.91 6.09
CA TYR A 69 -12.46 -5.52 5.65
C TYR A 69 -13.58 -4.48 5.54
N GLY A 70 -14.29 -4.48 4.41
CA GLY A 70 -15.34 -3.51 4.12
C GLY A 70 -14.86 -2.20 3.48
N HIS A 71 -13.55 -1.96 3.39
CA HIS A 71 -12.97 -0.74 2.79
C HIS A 71 -12.41 -0.95 1.36
N GLY A 72 -12.62 -2.11 0.75
CA GLY A 72 -12.35 -2.35 -0.66
C GLY A 72 -13.46 -1.84 -1.57
N VAL A 73 -13.15 -1.66 -2.85
CA VAL A 73 -14.12 -1.30 -3.90
C VAL A 73 -14.62 -2.58 -4.57
N ALA A 74 -15.94 -2.74 -4.64
CA ALA A 74 -16.56 -3.92 -5.20
C ALA A 74 -16.20 -4.09 -6.69
N GLY A 75 -15.79 -5.31 -7.07
CA GLY A 75 -15.43 -5.63 -8.46
C GLY A 75 -14.08 -5.13 -8.92
N VAL A 76 -13.29 -4.48 -8.06
CA VAL A 76 -11.93 -4.03 -8.35
C VAL A 76 -10.92 -4.95 -7.69
N ASN A 77 -9.94 -5.44 -8.46
CA ASN A 77 -8.83 -6.20 -7.89
C ASN A 77 -7.84 -5.23 -7.23
N MET A 78 -7.68 -5.35 -5.92
CA MET A 78 -6.86 -4.43 -5.14
C MET A 78 -6.19 -5.13 -3.96
N GLY A 79 -4.97 -4.69 -3.65
CA GLY A 79 -4.22 -5.10 -2.48
C GLY A 79 -3.92 -3.92 -1.58
N ALA A 80 -3.74 -4.16 -0.28
CA ALA A 80 -3.40 -3.10 0.66
C ALA A 80 -2.70 -3.59 1.91
N LYS A 81 -2.14 -2.63 2.66
CA LYS A 81 -1.61 -2.83 4.01
C LYS A 81 -1.95 -1.63 4.88
N THR A 82 -2.59 -1.88 6.00
CA THR A 82 -2.80 -0.90 7.07
C THR A 82 -1.57 -0.78 7.96
N GLY A 83 -1.41 0.33 8.64
CA GLY A 83 -0.39 0.53 9.66
C GLY A 83 -0.94 1.40 10.79
N THR A 84 -0.60 1.06 12.04
CA THR A 84 -0.94 1.86 13.21
C THR A 84 0.26 1.85 14.16
N SER A 85 0.73 3.03 14.55
CA SER A 85 1.72 3.19 15.60
C SER A 85 1.04 3.76 16.83
N THR A 86 1.22 3.14 17.98
CA THR A 86 0.75 3.67 19.27
C THR A 86 1.89 4.33 20.03
N TYR A 87 1.54 5.17 20.97
CA TYR A 87 2.50 5.66 21.94
C TYR A 87 2.88 4.53 22.93
N GLY A 88 4.13 4.51 23.37
CA GLY A 88 4.56 3.56 24.40
C GLY A 88 3.99 3.89 25.79
N THR A 89 3.97 2.89 26.68
CA THR A 89 3.40 3.02 28.04
C THR A 89 3.95 4.21 28.82
N GLU A 90 5.24 4.51 28.69
CA GLU A 90 5.89 5.62 29.36
C GLU A 90 5.30 6.98 28.93
N VAL A 91 5.09 7.16 27.63
CA VAL A 91 4.49 8.36 27.05
C VAL A 91 3.02 8.45 27.41
N ASN A 92 2.27 7.34 27.36
CA ASN A 92 0.87 7.31 27.76
C ASN A 92 0.70 7.75 29.21
N ASN A 93 1.53 7.26 30.13
CA ASN A 93 1.50 7.65 31.52
C ASN A 93 1.90 9.12 31.73
N GLN A 94 2.91 9.60 31.01
CA GLN A 94 3.38 10.99 31.14
C GLN A 94 2.32 12.01 30.72
N TYR A 95 1.56 11.70 29.68
CA TYR A 95 0.58 12.62 29.08
C TYR A 95 -0.88 12.22 29.37
N ASN A 96 -1.09 11.20 30.21
CA ASN A 96 -2.40 10.64 30.52
C ASN A 96 -3.22 10.24 29.30
N LEU A 97 -2.54 9.58 28.32
CA LEU A 97 -3.17 9.08 27.12
C LEU A 97 -3.75 7.66 27.35
N PRO A 98 -4.81 7.27 26.64
CA PRO A 98 -5.31 5.90 26.71
C PRO A 98 -4.30 4.91 26.13
N ASP A 99 -4.34 3.65 26.59
CA ASP A 99 -3.39 2.60 26.15
C ASP A 99 -3.37 2.34 24.65
N ASN A 100 -4.50 2.60 23.99
CA ASN A 100 -4.65 2.44 22.54
C ASN A 100 -4.51 3.75 21.75
N ALA A 101 -3.97 4.80 22.35
CA ALA A 101 -3.73 6.08 21.69
C ALA A 101 -2.79 5.88 20.49
N ALA A 102 -3.31 6.08 19.28
CA ALA A 102 -2.51 5.97 18.09
C ALA A 102 -1.89 7.32 17.74
N LYS A 103 -0.59 7.28 17.45
CA LYS A 103 0.17 8.42 16.96
C LYS A 103 0.02 8.58 15.46
N ASP A 104 0.11 7.47 14.74
CA ASP A 104 0.10 7.40 13.28
C ASP A 104 -0.83 6.30 12.82
N ILE A 105 -1.63 6.58 11.80
CA ILE A 105 -2.35 5.58 11.02
C ILE A 105 -2.00 5.69 9.55
N TRP A 106 -1.92 4.54 8.89
CA TRP A 106 -1.56 4.42 7.50
C TRP A 106 -2.54 3.53 6.76
N MET A 107 -2.85 3.89 5.54
CA MET A 107 -3.44 3.02 4.54
C MET A 107 -2.63 3.13 3.25
N ASN A 108 -2.02 2.03 2.84
CA ASN A 108 -1.26 1.92 1.60
C ASN A 108 -1.91 0.86 0.75
N GLY A 109 -2.39 1.21 -0.42
CA GLY A 109 -3.07 0.25 -1.28
C GLY A 109 -2.83 0.52 -2.74
N PHE A 110 -3.16 -0.47 -3.57
CA PHE A 110 -2.90 -0.44 -5.00
C PHE A 110 -3.91 -1.29 -5.76
N THR A 111 -4.08 -0.93 -7.01
CA THR A 111 -4.74 -1.71 -8.07
C THR A 111 -3.73 -1.91 -9.21
N PRO A 112 -4.06 -2.62 -10.29
CA PRO A 112 -3.20 -2.67 -11.48
C PRO A 112 -2.90 -1.31 -12.11
N LYS A 113 -3.70 -0.25 -11.81
CA LYS A 113 -3.56 1.09 -12.40
C LYS A 113 -3.14 2.18 -11.43
N TYR A 114 -3.55 2.07 -10.18
CA TYR A 114 -3.42 3.16 -9.20
C TYR A 114 -2.76 2.69 -7.93
N THR A 115 -1.97 3.56 -7.32
CA THR A 115 -1.40 3.35 -5.99
C THR A 115 -1.68 4.57 -5.14
N MET A 116 -2.11 4.34 -3.91
CA MET A 116 -2.43 5.39 -2.97
C MET A 116 -1.82 5.09 -1.61
N SER A 117 -1.21 6.10 -1.00
CA SER A 117 -0.70 6.04 0.36
C SER A 117 -1.27 7.21 1.16
N ILE A 118 -1.90 6.91 2.29
CA ILE A 118 -2.49 7.88 3.19
C ILE A 118 -1.82 7.75 4.55
N TRP A 119 -1.44 8.88 5.09
CA TRP A 119 -1.02 9.03 6.48
C TRP A 119 -1.91 10.04 7.19
N MET A 120 -2.33 9.69 8.38
CA MET A 120 -2.95 10.60 9.33
C MET A 120 -2.30 10.41 10.69
N GLY A 121 -2.07 11.50 11.40
CA GLY A 121 -1.43 11.41 12.71
C GLY A 121 -1.00 12.75 13.26
N PHE A 122 -0.24 12.67 14.34
CA PHE A 122 0.24 13.84 15.06
C PHE A 122 1.77 13.84 15.10
N SER A 123 2.37 14.97 14.69
CA SER A 123 3.82 15.13 14.71
C SER A 123 4.38 15.36 16.13
N GLN A 124 3.55 15.87 17.03
CA GLN A 124 3.93 16.21 18.40
C GLN A 124 2.76 16.00 19.36
N ILE A 125 3.08 15.67 20.62
CA ILE A 125 2.11 15.64 21.71
C ILE A 125 2.03 17.04 22.28
N LYS A 126 0.81 17.60 22.37
CA LYS A 126 0.56 18.86 23.04
C LYS A 126 0.62 18.70 24.56
N PRO A 127 0.95 19.77 25.30
CA PRO A 127 0.83 19.74 26.76
C PRO A 127 -0.57 19.32 27.19
N GLY A 128 -0.68 18.36 28.10
CA GLY A 128 -1.96 17.79 28.54
C GLY A 128 -2.50 16.64 27.70
N GLY A 129 -1.88 16.31 26.55
CA GLY A 129 -2.21 15.15 25.74
C GLY A 129 -3.45 15.29 24.85
N GLU A 130 -4.25 16.34 25.05
CA GLU A 130 -5.46 16.59 24.28
C GLU A 130 -5.13 16.83 22.79
N ASP A 131 -6.00 16.34 21.89
CA ASP A 131 -5.83 16.46 20.43
C ASP A 131 -4.43 16.02 19.93
N SER A 132 -3.87 15.00 20.51
CA SER A 132 -2.52 14.51 20.18
C SER A 132 -2.47 13.03 19.83
N PHE A 133 -3.62 12.37 19.74
CA PHE A 133 -3.74 10.96 19.38
C PHE A 133 -5.04 10.70 18.61
N LEU A 134 -5.06 9.58 17.91
CA LEU A 134 -6.25 9.03 17.26
C LEU A 134 -6.82 7.94 18.17
N GLY A 135 -8.08 8.09 18.55
CA GLY A 135 -8.82 7.10 19.32
C GLY A 135 -9.17 5.87 18.48
N HIS A 136 -9.80 4.88 19.10
CA HIS A 136 -10.11 3.61 18.45
C HIS A 136 -10.94 3.77 17.16
N SER A 137 -11.99 4.59 17.20
CA SER A 137 -12.86 4.86 16.03
C SER A 137 -12.17 5.65 14.92
N GLU A 138 -11.16 6.44 15.26
CA GLU A 138 -10.45 7.29 14.33
C GLU A 138 -9.35 6.55 13.58
N GLN A 139 -8.95 5.38 14.08
CA GLN A 139 -7.90 4.56 13.46
C GLN A 139 -8.30 4.00 12.08
N GLU A 140 -9.58 4.03 11.73
CA GLU A 140 -10.09 3.64 10.41
C GLU A 140 -10.21 4.80 9.43
N TYR A 141 -9.98 6.06 9.82
CA TYR A 141 -10.17 7.22 8.95
C TYR A 141 -9.36 7.17 7.65
N ALA A 142 -8.12 6.68 7.71
CA ALA A 142 -7.32 6.49 6.51
C ALA A 142 -7.93 5.46 5.55
N GLN A 143 -8.62 4.44 6.07
CA GLN A 143 -9.30 3.40 5.28
C GLN A 143 -10.59 3.94 4.64
N TYR A 144 -11.36 4.76 5.34
CA TYR A 144 -12.53 5.44 4.77
C TYR A 144 -12.13 6.35 3.62
N LEU A 145 -11.15 7.22 3.83
CA LEU A 145 -10.65 8.12 2.79
C LEU A 145 -10.10 7.34 1.58
N TYR A 146 -9.37 6.25 1.84
CA TYR A 146 -8.88 5.37 0.78
C TYR A 146 -10.02 4.81 -0.06
N LYS A 147 -11.05 4.26 0.59
CA LYS A 147 -12.22 3.70 -0.10
C LYS A 147 -12.95 4.75 -0.94
N ASP A 148 -13.18 5.93 -0.39
CA ASP A 148 -13.91 7.00 -1.07
C ASP A 148 -13.17 7.42 -2.35
N VAL A 149 -11.88 7.75 -2.25
CA VAL A 149 -11.08 8.14 -3.42
C VAL A 149 -10.98 7.00 -4.43
N MET A 150 -10.68 5.78 -3.97
CA MET A 150 -10.54 4.64 -4.89
C MET A 150 -11.87 4.29 -5.58
N SER A 151 -13.01 4.50 -4.92
CA SER A 151 -14.33 4.31 -5.54
C SER A 151 -14.58 5.27 -6.70
N ASP A 152 -14.03 6.48 -6.62
CA ASP A 152 -14.20 7.49 -7.65
C ASP A 152 -13.29 7.28 -8.87
N ILE A 153 -12.07 6.75 -8.66
CA ILE A 153 -11.05 6.68 -9.72
C ILE A 153 -10.87 5.28 -10.32
N THR A 154 -11.40 4.21 -9.68
CA THR A 154 -11.24 2.82 -10.16
C THR A 154 -12.50 2.28 -10.83
N SER A 155 -12.32 1.24 -11.63
CA SER A 155 -13.37 0.54 -12.34
C SER A 155 -13.12 -0.97 -12.34
N SER A 156 -14.19 -1.77 -12.40
CA SER A 156 -14.07 -3.22 -12.61
C SER A 156 -13.37 -3.60 -13.92
N ASN A 157 -13.20 -2.65 -14.85
CA ASN A 157 -12.47 -2.81 -16.09
C ASN A 157 -10.96 -2.47 -15.98
N ASP A 158 -10.47 -2.17 -14.79
CA ASP A 158 -9.05 -1.83 -14.57
C ASP A 158 -8.12 -3.06 -14.70
N GLY A 159 -8.71 -4.25 -14.77
CA GLY A 159 -8.00 -5.51 -14.98
C GLY A 159 -7.49 -6.15 -13.69
N ASP A 160 -6.66 -7.17 -13.87
CA ASP A 160 -6.08 -7.97 -12.79
C ASP A 160 -4.56 -7.80 -12.74
N PHE A 161 -3.96 -8.18 -11.62
CA PHE A 161 -2.50 -8.30 -11.51
C PHE A 161 -1.99 -9.35 -12.48
N LYS A 162 -0.96 -9.00 -13.24
CA LYS A 162 -0.41 -9.89 -14.26
C LYS A 162 0.33 -11.06 -13.61
N LYS A 163 -0.25 -12.26 -13.73
CA LYS A 163 0.38 -13.49 -13.25
C LYS A 163 1.52 -13.90 -14.18
N PRO A 164 2.77 -14.06 -13.67
CA PRO A 164 3.88 -14.56 -14.44
C PRO A 164 3.71 -16.05 -14.80
N ASP A 165 4.24 -16.48 -15.94
CA ASP A 165 4.21 -17.87 -16.38
C ASP A 165 4.95 -18.83 -15.43
N SER A 166 5.90 -18.30 -14.66
CA SER A 166 6.65 -19.02 -13.63
C SER A 166 5.82 -19.35 -12.38
N VAL A 167 4.64 -18.73 -12.20
CA VAL A 167 3.79 -18.93 -11.02
C VAL A 167 2.68 -19.93 -11.30
N THR A 168 2.55 -20.94 -10.43
CA THR A 168 1.44 -21.90 -10.41
C THR A 168 0.49 -21.60 -9.25
N GLY A 169 -0.63 -22.31 -9.18
CA GLY A 169 -1.67 -22.08 -8.17
C GLY A 169 -2.67 -21.01 -8.57
N SER A 170 -3.79 -20.96 -7.86
CA SER A 170 -4.94 -20.08 -8.17
C SER A 170 -5.41 -19.22 -6.99
N SER A 171 -4.78 -19.34 -5.85
CA SER A 171 -5.09 -18.57 -4.64
C SER A 171 -3.82 -18.31 -3.84
N ALA A 172 -3.80 -17.27 -3.03
CA ALA A 172 -2.63 -16.88 -2.22
C ALA A 172 -2.00 -18.04 -1.44
N SER A 173 -2.83 -18.99 -0.95
CA SER A 173 -2.37 -20.17 -0.21
C SER A 173 -1.80 -21.30 -1.07
N THR A 174 -2.02 -21.28 -2.39
CA THR A 174 -1.59 -22.31 -3.33
C THR A 174 -0.55 -21.82 -4.35
N LEU A 175 -0.20 -20.54 -4.30
CA LEU A 175 0.82 -19.98 -5.19
C LEU A 175 2.19 -20.60 -4.93
N SER A 176 2.88 -20.96 -6.00
CA SER A 176 4.22 -21.53 -5.98
C SER A 176 4.98 -21.10 -7.24
N VAL A 177 6.28 -21.00 -7.15
CA VAL A 177 7.16 -20.72 -8.28
C VAL A 177 7.68 -22.03 -8.88
N LYS A 178 7.52 -22.22 -10.17
CA LYS A 178 8.09 -23.38 -10.90
C LYS A 178 9.60 -23.36 -10.75
N ASP A 179 10.18 -24.55 -10.55
CA ASP A 179 11.63 -24.76 -10.53
C ASP A 179 12.40 -23.93 -9.47
N HIS A 180 11.70 -23.42 -8.44
CA HIS A 180 12.38 -22.79 -7.33
C HIS A 180 13.16 -23.83 -6.53
N PRO A 181 14.42 -23.56 -6.12
CA PRO A 181 15.25 -24.54 -5.39
C PRO A 181 14.59 -25.15 -4.18
N ASP A 182 13.76 -24.38 -3.46
CA ASP A 182 13.04 -24.84 -2.26
C ASP A 182 11.88 -25.80 -2.56
N ASN A 183 11.42 -25.88 -3.83
CA ASN A 183 10.34 -26.79 -4.23
C ASN A 183 10.84 -28.23 -4.48
N ASN A 184 12.15 -28.45 -4.51
CA ASN A 184 12.78 -29.76 -4.77
C ASN A 184 13.09 -30.57 -3.49
N THR A 185 12.70 -30.12 -2.31
CA THR A 185 13.04 -30.76 -1.02
C THR A 185 11.95 -31.65 -0.45
N THR A 186 10.98 -32.13 -1.22
CA THR A 186 10.00 -33.12 -0.77
C THR A 186 9.88 -34.31 -1.71
N SER A 187 10.89 -35.17 -1.70
CA SER A 187 10.73 -36.61 -1.99
C SER A 187 11.99 -37.34 -1.56
N GLY A 188 12.03 -37.71 -0.29
CA GLY A 188 12.97 -38.63 0.31
C GLY A 188 12.28 -39.34 1.44
#